data_2a764b61e06b5e7e453c7f827aac367d
#
_entry.id   2a764b61e06b5e7e453c7f827aac367d
#
_cell.length_a   1.000
_cell.length_b   1.000
_cell.length_c   1.000
_cell.angle_alpha   90.00
_cell.angle_beta   90.00
_cell.angle_gamma   90.00
#
_symmetry.space_group_name_H-M   'P 1'
#
loop_
_entity.id
_entity.type
_entity.pdbx_description
1 polymer ?
#
loop_
_entity_poly.entity_id
_entity_poly.type
_entity_poly.pdbx_seq_one_letter_code
_entity_poly.pdbx_strand_id
1 'polypeptide(L)'
;TLIDTEQPGTYNQAIMDFGALHCKPQNPLCESCVFNDSCIAFQKKTVKTLPVKDKKIKVRKRYFNYLVIISKDKKTILSERKGKGIWQGLFEFPFIEADKKLSLEELIASTKFIDLIPTESTISLFNNKEIIHKLSHQHLYTQFWVIDTENSSKTTIQWEELETYPVPILIANFLDNFQTKK
;
A
#
# COMPACT_ATOMS: atom_id res chain seq x y z
N THR A 1 -30.59 -19.40 -14.00
CA THR A 1 -29.34 -18.61 -14.00
C THR A 1 -29.74 -17.14 -14.11
N LEU A 2 -29.22 -16.27 -13.27
CA LEU A 2 -29.55 -14.85 -13.30
C LEU A 2 -28.65 -14.05 -14.26
N ILE A 3 -27.52 -14.62 -14.63
CA ILE A 3 -26.54 -13.95 -15.49
C ILE A 3 -26.91 -14.08 -16.97
N ASP A 4 -26.74 -13.00 -17.73
CA ASP A 4 -26.78 -13.05 -19.17
C ASP A 4 -25.58 -13.86 -19.70
N THR A 5 -25.88 -14.95 -20.40
CA THR A 5 -24.86 -15.87 -20.91
C THR A 5 -24.21 -15.38 -22.21
N GLU A 6 -24.84 -14.48 -22.94
CA GLU A 6 -24.30 -13.92 -24.18
C GLU A 6 -23.39 -12.73 -23.90
N GLN A 7 -23.74 -11.89 -22.89
CA GLN A 7 -22.97 -10.72 -22.52
C GLN A 7 -22.70 -10.63 -21.00
N PRO A 8 -22.02 -11.60 -20.40
CA PRO A 8 -21.85 -11.68 -18.95
C PRO A 8 -21.07 -10.49 -18.38
N GLY A 9 -20.11 -9.94 -19.13
CA GLY A 9 -19.36 -8.75 -18.72
C GLY A 9 -20.22 -7.51 -18.62
N THR A 10 -21.04 -7.26 -19.63
CA THR A 10 -21.98 -6.11 -19.66
C THR A 10 -23.02 -6.24 -18.55
N TYR A 11 -23.53 -7.44 -18.32
CA TYR A 11 -24.49 -7.70 -17.25
C TYR A 11 -23.90 -7.42 -15.86
N ASN A 12 -22.70 -7.91 -15.59
CA ASN A 12 -22.02 -7.66 -14.32
C ASN A 12 -21.71 -6.16 -14.13
N GLN A 13 -21.26 -5.49 -15.18
CA GLN A 13 -21.01 -4.04 -15.11
C GLN A 13 -22.29 -3.26 -14.81
N ALA A 14 -23.40 -3.61 -15.46
CA ALA A 14 -24.70 -2.97 -15.22
C ALA A 14 -25.15 -3.11 -13.76
N ILE A 15 -24.97 -4.30 -13.14
CA ILE A 15 -25.28 -4.51 -11.72
C ILE A 15 -24.41 -3.60 -10.83
N MET A 16 -23.11 -3.51 -11.11
CA MET A 16 -22.20 -2.66 -10.34
C MET A 16 -22.57 -1.19 -10.46
N ASP A 17 -22.86 -0.71 -11.67
CA ASP A 17 -23.27 0.68 -11.94
C ASP A 17 -24.61 1.01 -11.28
N PHE A 18 -25.58 0.10 -11.35
CA PHE A 18 -26.87 0.25 -10.68
C PHE A 18 -26.69 0.38 -9.16
N GLY A 19 -25.80 -0.46 -8.55
CA GLY A 19 -25.48 -0.37 -7.14
C GLY A 19 -24.73 0.90 -6.74
N ALA A 20 -23.91 1.45 -7.64
CA ALA A 20 -23.15 2.67 -7.40
C ALA A 20 -23.97 3.94 -7.57
N LEU A 21 -24.89 3.98 -8.56
CA LEU A 21 -25.60 5.18 -8.96
C LEU A 21 -27.02 5.26 -8.39
N HIS A 22 -27.73 4.14 -8.29
CA HIS A 22 -29.16 4.09 -7.97
C HIS A 22 -29.43 3.40 -6.62
N CYS A 23 -29.10 2.12 -6.48
CA CYS A 23 -29.31 1.32 -5.26
C CYS A 23 -28.17 1.49 -4.26
N LYS A 24 -27.89 2.73 -3.88
CA LYS A 24 -26.75 3.07 -2.99
C LYS A 24 -26.98 2.60 -1.56
N PRO A 25 -25.92 2.27 -0.80
CA PRO A 25 -26.02 1.90 0.63
C PRO A 25 -26.59 3.01 1.54
N GLN A 26 -26.48 4.27 1.09
CA GLN A 26 -27.05 5.43 1.78
C GLN A 26 -27.91 6.21 0.78
N ASN A 27 -29.14 6.54 1.18
CA ASN A 27 -30.12 7.30 0.40
C ASN A 27 -30.32 6.71 -1.03
N PRO A 28 -30.73 5.43 -1.15
CA PRO A 28 -31.05 4.86 -2.45
C PRO A 28 -32.29 5.51 -3.05
N LEU A 29 -32.36 5.56 -4.39
CA LEU A 29 -33.46 6.19 -5.13
C LEU A 29 -34.61 5.19 -5.34
N CYS A 30 -35.22 4.69 -4.24
CA CYS A 30 -36.18 3.60 -4.28
C CYS A 30 -37.49 3.95 -5.01
N GLU A 31 -37.98 5.20 -4.89
CA GLU A 31 -39.25 5.63 -5.47
C GLU A 31 -39.20 5.65 -7.01
N SER A 32 -38.06 5.99 -7.60
CA SER A 32 -37.81 5.98 -9.03
C SER A 32 -37.13 4.70 -9.54
N CYS A 33 -37.02 3.68 -8.69
CA CYS A 33 -36.33 2.44 -9.05
C CYS A 33 -37.18 1.56 -9.95
N VAL A 34 -36.60 1.09 -11.05
CA VAL A 34 -37.28 0.18 -12.01
C VAL A 34 -37.65 -1.17 -11.40
N PHE A 35 -37.11 -1.50 -10.22
CA PHE A 35 -37.39 -2.72 -9.48
C PHE A 35 -38.24 -2.48 -8.23
N ASN A 36 -38.83 -1.30 -8.01
CA ASN A 36 -39.50 -1.00 -6.75
C ASN A 36 -40.66 -1.97 -6.45
N ASP A 37 -41.43 -2.36 -7.46
CA ASP A 37 -42.60 -3.27 -7.33
C ASP A 37 -42.18 -4.69 -6.96
N SER A 38 -40.99 -5.13 -7.36
CA SER A 38 -40.46 -6.46 -7.07
C SER A 38 -39.41 -6.48 -5.94
N CYS A 39 -39.01 -5.31 -5.45
CA CYS A 39 -37.96 -5.19 -4.46
C CYS A 39 -38.44 -5.59 -3.05
N ILE A 40 -37.98 -6.72 -2.56
CA ILE A 40 -38.33 -7.23 -1.22
C ILE A 40 -37.94 -6.25 -0.09
N ALA A 41 -36.78 -5.58 -0.21
CA ALA A 41 -36.33 -4.63 0.79
C ALA A 41 -37.25 -3.40 0.86
N PHE A 42 -37.75 -2.94 -0.29
CA PHE A 42 -38.68 -1.83 -0.37
C PHE A 42 -40.06 -2.22 0.18
N GLN A 43 -40.61 -3.35 -0.26
CA GLN A 43 -41.90 -3.87 0.22
C GLN A 43 -41.92 -4.13 1.73
N LYS A 44 -40.83 -4.70 2.28
CA LYS A 44 -40.67 -4.98 3.71
C LYS A 44 -40.21 -3.76 4.53
N LYS A 45 -40.02 -2.60 3.92
CA LYS A 45 -39.52 -1.37 4.56
C LYS A 45 -38.17 -1.56 5.30
N THR A 46 -37.32 -2.48 4.79
CA THR A 46 -36.03 -2.80 5.40
C THR A 46 -34.84 -2.15 4.69
N VAL A 47 -35.08 -1.25 3.72
CA VAL A 47 -34.03 -0.56 2.95
C VAL A 47 -32.96 0.09 3.83
N LYS A 48 -33.37 0.74 4.92
CA LYS A 48 -32.45 1.43 5.84
C LYS A 48 -31.55 0.49 6.65
N THR A 49 -31.90 -0.79 6.75
CA THR A 49 -31.12 -1.80 7.49
C THR A 49 -30.21 -2.61 6.56
N LEU A 50 -30.28 -2.36 5.27
CA LEU A 50 -29.50 -3.06 4.23
C LEU A 50 -28.50 -2.09 3.54
N PRO A 51 -27.37 -2.59 3.07
CA PRO A 51 -26.84 -3.93 3.32
C PRO A 51 -26.49 -4.14 4.80
N VAL A 52 -26.66 -5.36 5.28
CA VAL A 52 -26.18 -5.70 6.63
C VAL A 52 -24.68 -5.50 6.68
N LYS A 53 -24.24 -4.59 7.55
CA LYS A 53 -22.81 -4.30 7.71
C LYS A 53 -22.25 -5.22 8.80
N ASP A 54 -21.27 -6.02 8.41
CA ASP A 54 -20.45 -6.74 9.38
C ASP A 54 -19.72 -5.76 10.29
N LYS A 55 -19.26 -6.27 11.45
CA LYS A 55 -18.47 -5.48 12.40
C LYS A 55 -17.31 -4.79 11.66
N LYS A 56 -17.09 -3.50 11.94
CA LYS A 56 -15.96 -2.76 11.37
C LYS A 56 -14.66 -3.55 11.57
N ILE A 57 -13.99 -3.88 10.49
CA ILE A 57 -12.69 -4.54 10.53
C ILE A 57 -11.72 -3.62 11.27
N LYS A 58 -11.06 -4.16 12.29
CA LYS A 58 -10.05 -3.42 13.05
C LYS A 58 -8.83 -3.22 12.15
N VAL A 59 -8.57 -1.98 11.76
CA VAL A 59 -7.42 -1.64 10.92
C VAL A 59 -6.13 -1.81 11.72
N ARG A 60 -5.21 -2.64 11.23
CA ARG A 60 -3.90 -2.85 11.83
C ARG A 60 -2.96 -1.70 11.44
N LYS A 61 -2.26 -1.11 12.39
CA LYS A 61 -1.17 -0.18 12.15
C LYS A 61 0.14 -0.94 12.02
N ARG A 62 0.96 -0.60 11.04
CA ARG A 62 2.30 -1.17 10.81
C ARG A 62 3.27 -0.04 10.51
N TYR A 63 4.46 -0.11 11.06
CA TYR A 63 5.48 0.93 10.89
C TYR A 63 6.65 0.36 10.09
N PHE A 64 6.86 0.90 8.89
CA PHE A 64 7.89 0.46 7.96
C PHE A 64 9.01 1.48 7.91
N ASN A 65 10.20 1.06 8.24
CA ASN A 65 11.42 1.85 8.17
C ASN A 65 12.26 1.31 7.02
N TYR A 66 12.12 1.88 5.82
CA TYR A 66 12.91 1.49 4.67
C TYR A 66 14.33 2.03 4.77
N LEU A 67 15.31 1.18 4.48
CA LEU A 67 16.74 1.48 4.48
C LEU A 67 17.19 1.65 3.04
N VAL A 68 17.28 2.89 2.59
CA VAL A 68 17.69 3.24 1.23
C VAL A 68 19.21 3.41 1.23
N ILE A 69 19.93 2.31 0.99
CA ILE A 69 21.38 2.28 1.02
C ILE A 69 21.90 2.72 -0.34
N ILE A 70 22.75 3.73 -0.35
CA ILE A 70 23.33 4.28 -1.59
C ILE A 70 24.85 4.26 -1.43
N SER A 71 25.53 3.49 -2.28
CA SER A 71 26.99 3.48 -2.31
C SER A 71 27.54 4.62 -3.18
N LYS A 72 28.82 4.93 -3.04
CA LYS A 72 29.50 6.00 -3.76
C LYS A 72 29.43 5.83 -5.28
N ASP A 73 29.41 4.60 -5.76
CA ASP A 73 29.25 4.23 -7.17
C ASP A 73 27.76 4.16 -7.62
N LYS A 74 26.86 4.81 -6.85
CA LYS A 74 25.42 4.93 -7.11
C LYS A 74 24.70 3.59 -7.23
N LYS A 75 25.11 2.60 -6.46
CA LYS A 75 24.40 1.33 -6.33
C LYS A 75 23.56 1.27 -5.08
N THR A 76 22.52 0.48 -5.16
CA THR A 76 21.61 0.21 -4.04
C THR A 76 21.28 -1.29 -3.95
N ILE A 77 20.37 -1.65 -3.05
CA ILE A 77 19.86 -3.00 -2.90
C ILE A 77 18.34 -3.00 -2.89
N LEU A 78 17.75 -3.86 -3.71
CA LEU A 78 16.34 -4.27 -3.61
C LEU A 78 16.27 -5.78 -3.37
N SER A 79 15.20 -6.21 -2.77
CA SER A 79 14.86 -7.62 -2.59
C SER A 79 13.42 -7.89 -2.99
N GLU A 80 13.18 -9.02 -3.65
CA GLU A 80 11.84 -9.47 -3.98
C GLU A 80 11.10 -9.91 -2.71
N ARG A 81 9.86 -9.49 -2.57
CA ARG A 81 8.98 -9.86 -1.47
C ARG A 81 8.35 -11.23 -1.71
N LYS A 82 9.00 -12.28 -1.23
CA LYS A 82 8.60 -13.69 -1.44
C LYS A 82 7.51 -14.17 -0.49
N GLY A 83 7.31 -13.51 0.64
CA GLY A 83 6.32 -13.89 1.66
C GLY A 83 4.87 -13.61 1.23
N LYS A 84 3.92 -14.43 1.71
CA LYS A 84 2.49 -14.16 1.53
C LYS A 84 2.09 -12.84 2.18
N GLY A 85 1.25 -12.05 1.53
CA GLY A 85 0.75 -10.78 2.05
C GLY A 85 0.71 -9.68 1.00
N ILE A 86 0.73 -8.42 1.47
CA ILE A 86 0.74 -7.28 0.56
C ILE A 86 2.03 -7.25 -0.27
N TRP A 87 1.88 -6.87 -1.55
CA TRP A 87 2.99 -6.62 -2.47
C TRP A 87 3.89 -7.85 -2.75
N GLN A 88 3.36 -9.07 -2.60
CA GLN A 88 4.08 -10.29 -2.96
C GLN A 88 4.52 -10.24 -4.43
N GLY A 89 5.77 -10.60 -4.70
CA GLY A 89 6.39 -10.55 -6.03
C GLY A 89 6.91 -9.16 -6.44
N LEU A 90 6.66 -8.10 -5.65
CA LEU A 90 7.24 -6.79 -5.89
C LEU A 90 8.59 -6.65 -5.18
N PHE A 91 9.43 -5.78 -5.71
CA PHE A 91 10.73 -5.45 -5.13
C PHE A 91 10.62 -4.29 -4.14
N GLU A 92 11.43 -4.34 -3.09
CA GLU A 92 11.47 -3.31 -2.07
C GLU A 92 12.86 -3.12 -1.50
N PHE A 93 13.14 -1.93 -0.97
CA PHE A 93 14.33 -1.72 -0.15
C PHE A 93 14.30 -2.58 1.11
N PRO A 94 15.44 -2.96 1.67
CA PRO A 94 15.48 -3.54 3.01
C PRO A 94 14.70 -2.67 3.99
N PHE A 95 13.93 -3.27 4.88
CA PHE A 95 13.16 -2.51 5.86
C PHE A 95 13.10 -3.20 7.23
N ILE A 96 12.85 -2.38 8.24
CA ILE A 96 12.59 -2.81 9.62
C ILE A 96 11.14 -2.51 9.94
N GLU A 97 10.36 -3.56 10.22
CA GLU A 97 8.99 -3.40 10.71
C GLU A 97 9.01 -3.25 12.23
N ALA A 98 8.25 -2.29 12.73
CA ALA A 98 8.12 -2.01 14.16
C ALA A 98 6.65 -1.83 14.56
N ASP A 99 6.37 -1.84 15.85
CA ASP A 99 5.04 -1.58 16.41
C ASP A 99 4.77 -0.09 16.64
N LYS A 100 5.79 0.74 16.50
CA LYS A 100 5.74 2.20 16.66
C LYS A 100 6.70 2.88 15.70
N LYS A 101 6.57 4.21 15.58
CA LYS A 101 7.56 5.04 14.90
C LYS A 101 8.91 4.95 15.61
N LEU A 102 9.97 4.63 14.86
CA LEU A 102 11.32 4.56 15.42
C LEU A 102 12.02 5.92 15.37
N SER A 103 12.80 6.21 16.40
CA SER A 103 13.81 7.26 16.37
C SER A 103 15.07 6.75 15.64
N LEU A 104 16.02 7.66 15.34
CA LEU A 104 17.30 7.26 14.75
C LEU A 104 18.07 6.30 15.68
N GLU A 105 18.09 6.57 16.98
CA GLU A 105 18.78 5.76 17.98
C GLU A 105 18.19 4.35 18.06
N GLU A 106 16.85 4.23 18.03
CA GLU A 106 16.17 2.94 18.04
C GLU A 106 16.42 2.15 16.74
N LEU A 107 16.50 2.87 15.60
CA LEU A 107 16.78 2.25 14.30
C LEU A 107 18.19 1.66 14.26
N ILE A 108 19.22 2.44 14.62
CA ILE A 108 20.62 2.00 14.59
C ILE A 108 20.94 0.90 15.62
N ALA A 109 20.17 0.84 16.70
CA ALA A 109 20.30 -0.22 17.72
C ALA A 109 19.68 -1.56 17.27
N SER A 110 18.93 -1.59 16.16
CA SER A 110 18.30 -2.82 15.71
C SER A 110 19.31 -3.78 15.07
N THR A 111 19.21 -5.06 15.39
CA THR A 111 20.10 -6.11 14.85
C THR A 111 20.15 -6.09 13.33
N LYS A 112 18.98 -5.95 12.69
CA LYS A 112 18.89 -5.92 11.23
C LYS A 112 19.62 -4.72 10.62
N PHE A 113 19.63 -3.57 11.29
CA PHE A 113 20.39 -2.40 10.84
C PHE A 113 21.90 -2.69 10.94
N ILE A 114 22.36 -3.17 12.09
CA ILE A 114 23.77 -3.50 12.35
C ILE A 114 24.31 -4.51 11.32
N ASP A 115 23.50 -5.52 10.98
CA ASP A 115 23.87 -6.55 10.01
C ASP A 115 23.98 -6.04 8.56
N LEU A 116 23.21 -5.00 8.23
CA LEU A 116 23.10 -4.51 6.86
C LEU A 116 24.00 -3.32 6.56
N ILE A 117 24.20 -2.43 7.53
CA ILE A 117 24.77 -1.12 7.30
C ILE A 117 26.23 -1.08 7.77
N PRO A 118 27.18 -0.65 6.91
CA PRO A 118 28.56 -0.43 7.31
C PRO A 118 28.66 0.66 8.39
N THR A 119 29.67 0.53 9.27
CA THR A 119 29.86 1.43 10.41
C THR A 119 30.09 2.88 9.99
N GLU A 120 30.77 3.09 8.84
CA GLU A 120 31.05 4.41 8.26
C GLU A 120 29.98 4.80 7.25
N SER A 121 28.79 5.13 7.75
CA SER A 121 27.67 5.56 6.88
C SER A 121 27.01 6.82 7.43
N THR A 122 26.61 7.71 6.53
CA THR A 122 25.81 8.89 6.87
C THR A 122 24.34 8.55 6.74
N ILE A 123 23.56 8.84 7.79
CA ILE A 123 22.14 8.48 7.83
C ILE A 123 21.30 9.76 7.90
N SER A 124 20.30 9.85 7.05
CA SER A 124 19.34 10.95 7.04
C SER A 124 17.91 10.45 6.84
N LEU A 125 16.94 11.11 7.49
CA LEU A 125 15.53 10.84 7.28
C LEU A 125 15.02 11.67 6.10
N PHE A 126 14.55 11.01 5.05
CA PHE A 126 14.06 11.68 3.84
C PHE A 126 12.75 12.43 4.07
N ASN A 127 11.80 11.82 4.77
CA ASN A 127 10.46 12.34 4.95
C ASN A 127 10.24 12.90 6.36
N ASN A 128 10.29 14.23 6.51
CA ASN A 128 9.98 14.90 7.77
C ASN A 128 8.52 14.74 8.21
N LYS A 129 7.59 14.63 7.22
CA LYS A 129 6.18 14.33 7.47
C LYS A 129 5.95 12.84 7.31
N GLU A 130 5.11 12.28 8.15
CA GLU A 130 4.74 10.87 8.12
C GLU A 130 4.01 10.52 6.82
N ILE A 131 4.49 9.48 6.14
CA ILE A 131 3.83 8.93 4.95
C ILE A 131 2.93 7.80 5.40
N ILE A 132 1.62 7.94 5.20
CA ILE A 132 0.63 6.93 5.58
C ILE A 132 0.01 6.34 4.32
N HIS A 133 0.31 5.09 4.04
CA HIS A 133 -0.34 4.33 2.97
C HIS A 133 -1.49 3.50 3.54
N LYS A 134 -2.72 3.85 3.14
CA LYS A 134 -3.95 3.22 3.66
C LYS A 134 -4.39 2.09 2.77
N LEU A 135 -4.44 0.88 3.32
CA LEU A 135 -5.03 -0.31 2.72
C LEU A 135 -6.31 -0.68 3.49
N SER A 136 -7.16 -1.54 2.90
CA SER A 136 -8.47 -1.91 3.48
C SER A 136 -8.38 -2.42 4.93
N HIS A 137 -7.34 -3.19 5.26
CA HIS A 137 -7.20 -3.86 6.55
C HIS A 137 -6.01 -3.37 7.38
N GLN A 138 -5.17 -2.49 6.81
CA GLN A 138 -3.97 -2.01 7.48
C GLN A 138 -3.54 -0.63 6.97
N HIS A 139 -2.96 0.16 7.87
CA HIS A 139 -2.30 1.41 7.54
C HIS A 139 -0.79 1.26 7.75
N LEU A 140 -0.02 1.61 6.73
CA LEU A 140 1.43 1.56 6.76
C LEU A 140 1.94 2.97 7.02
N TYR A 141 2.58 3.15 8.16
CA TYR A 141 3.27 4.36 8.57
C TYR A 141 4.73 4.22 8.15
N THR A 142 5.20 5.04 7.22
CA THR A 142 6.46 4.79 6.52
C THR A 142 7.48 5.90 6.74
N GLN A 143 8.70 5.50 7.05
CA GLN A 143 9.90 6.32 7.08
C GLN A 143 10.90 5.77 6.06
N PHE A 144 11.53 6.68 5.28
CA PHE A 144 12.63 6.35 4.38
C PHE A 144 13.92 6.92 4.96
N TRP A 145 14.83 6.05 5.35
CA TRP A 145 16.14 6.36 5.87
C TRP A 145 17.15 6.25 4.75
N VAL A 146 17.66 7.37 4.29
CA VAL A 146 18.72 7.41 3.27
C VAL A 146 20.06 7.23 3.95
N ILE A 147 20.83 6.27 3.47
CA ILE A 147 22.07 5.80 4.07
C ILE A 147 23.15 5.85 2.99
N ASP A 148 23.97 6.89 3.04
CA ASP A 148 25.11 7.05 2.14
C ASP A 148 26.32 6.31 2.73
N THR A 149 26.96 5.43 1.93
CA THR A 149 28.12 4.64 2.31
C THR A 149 29.20 4.65 1.25
N GLU A 150 30.46 4.64 1.65
CA GLU A 150 31.58 4.58 0.71
C GLU A 150 31.57 3.30 -0.13
N ASN A 151 31.43 2.14 0.53
CA ASN A 151 31.40 0.84 -0.11
C ASN A 151 30.43 -0.10 0.62
N SER A 152 29.62 -0.83 -0.15
CA SER A 152 28.84 -1.93 0.37
C SER A 152 28.87 -3.09 -0.63
N SER A 153 29.41 -4.22 -0.21
CA SER A 153 29.37 -5.45 -1.02
C SER A 153 27.93 -5.97 -1.28
N LYS A 154 26.96 -5.42 -0.56
CA LYS A 154 25.54 -5.78 -0.67
C LYS A 154 24.78 -4.95 -1.68
N THR A 155 25.30 -3.77 -2.09
CA THR A 155 24.69 -2.94 -3.12
C THR A 155 25.07 -3.45 -4.50
N THR A 156 24.09 -3.94 -5.27
CA THR A 156 24.33 -4.64 -6.53
C THR A 156 23.59 -4.03 -7.73
N ILE A 157 22.58 -3.18 -7.47
CA ILE A 157 21.69 -2.62 -8.49
C ILE A 157 22.07 -1.17 -8.72
N GLN A 158 22.31 -0.77 -9.97
CA GLN A 158 22.54 0.64 -10.32
C GLN A 158 21.27 1.45 -10.03
N TRP A 159 21.43 2.68 -9.53
CA TRP A 159 20.31 3.54 -9.18
C TRP A 159 19.39 3.82 -10.38
N GLU A 160 19.99 3.97 -11.55
CA GLU A 160 19.29 4.22 -12.81
C GLU A 160 18.45 3.02 -13.29
N GLU A 161 18.76 1.81 -12.83
CA GLU A 161 18.02 0.59 -13.19
C GLU A 161 16.76 0.38 -12.32
N LEU A 162 16.56 1.17 -11.26
CA LEU A 162 15.45 0.98 -10.32
C LEU A 162 14.08 1.08 -10.99
N GLU A 163 13.94 1.87 -12.04
CA GLU A 163 12.69 2.01 -12.80
C GLU A 163 12.27 0.73 -13.53
N THR A 164 13.20 -0.19 -13.75
CA THR A 164 12.91 -1.48 -14.41
C THR A 164 12.32 -2.52 -13.45
N TYR A 165 12.41 -2.28 -12.14
CA TYR A 165 11.91 -3.21 -11.13
C TYR A 165 10.45 -2.90 -10.76
N PRO A 166 9.56 -3.92 -10.72
CA PRO A 166 8.20 -3.73 -10.25
C PRO A 166 8.21 -3.47 -8.73
N VAL A 167 7.96 -2.23 -8.34
CA VAL A 167 7.93 -1.80 -6.93
C VAL A 167 6.51 -1.38 -6.50
N PRO A 168 6.17 -1.43 -5.20
CA PRO A 168 4.94 -0.84 -4.70
C PRO A 168 4.87 0.66 -4.99
N ILE A 169 3.65 1.19 -5.22
CA ILE A 169 3.42 2.63 -5.48
C ILE A 169 4.03 3.53 -4.39
N LEU A 170 4.11 3.06 -3.17
CA LEU A 170 4.74 3.77 -2.06
C LEU A 170 6.24 4.03 -2.32
N ILE A 171 6.94 3.04 -2.87
CA ILE A 171 8.36 3.12 -3.24
C ILE A 171 8.52 3.92 -4.53
N ALA A 172 7.65 3.70 -5.53
CA ALA A 172 7.68 4.51 -6.77
C ALA A 172 7.56 6.00 -6.45
N ASN A 173 6.59 6.39 -5.65
CA ASN A 173 6.43 7.78 -5.20
C ASN A 173 7.65 8.32 -4.43
N PHE A 174 8.34 7.47 -3.68
CA PHE A 174 9.60 7.86 -3.02
C PHE A 174 10.69 8.14 -4.08
N LEU A 175 10.87 7.24 -5.05
CA LEU A 175 11.89 7.36 -6.11
C LEU A 175 11.68 8.65 -6.91
N ASP A 176 10.46 8.94 -7.36
CA ASP A 176 10.10 10.16 -8.09
C ASP A 176 10.48 11.43 -7.30
N ASN A 177 10.11 11.47 -6.02
CA ASN A 177 10.39 12.61 -5.15
C ASN A 177 11.88 12.72 -4.75
N PHE A 178 12.62 11.62 -4.75
CA PHE A 178 14.04 11.61 -4.43
C PHE A 178 14.88 12.14 -5.58
N GLN A 179 14.54 11.79 -6.82
CA GLN A 179 15.22 12.29 -8.02
C GLN A 179 15.07 13.80 -8.21
N THR A 180 13.92 14.38 -7.84
CA THR A 180 13.67 15.82 -7.97
C THR A 180 14.39 16.68 -6.92
N LYS A 181 14.99 16.07 -5.90
CA LYS A 181 15.70 16.78 -4.80
C LYS A 181 17.23 16.78 -4.95
N LYS A 182 17.78 16.07 -5.93
CA LYS A 182 19.19 16.07 -6.29
C LYS A 182 19.44 16.93 -7.53
#